data_586867ca1f2c216dce3846044417fad7
#
_entry.id   586867ca1f2c216dce3846044417fad7
#
_cell.length_a   1.000
_cell.length_b   1.000
_cell.length_c   1.000
_cell.angle_alpha   90.00
_cell.angle_beta   90.00
_cell.angle_gamma   90.00
#
_symmetry.space_group_name_H-M   'P 1'
#
loop_
_entity.id
_entity.type
_entity.pdbx_description
1 polymer ?
#
loop_
_entity_poly.entity_id
_entity_poly.type
_entity_poly.pdbx_seq_one_letter_code
_entity_poly.pdbx_strand_id
1 'polypeptide(L)'
;MGGFIVCLNGRFFYRFFAGKIRVDKGISQGFFADSYVVKQSSCYGKKLLDAIRDPKQPVTMEDLDHAVYYYLDTLDRFGILDEKQRIPGPIGDTVKMQSAEVARRLAGKGAVLLKNEDDILPVDFSGKKVAVIGPGGYKQVMPTFKESPYGFEDRKNSVYRLLREQYGENITFSIGDDLDGMVIPSDHLYPSCDSTEHGLKRYVGRFTYETLSNGDLDVVPRTETFVVDKEINFSGENALPALKREQRRGFFKETPKEYYMWHGFLCSNETGMHRISLQSRFPGVEAFEKNHVENGDLSIATSGNLYIREAVAREYLTRAGLGIRVSANGVVNPFSEVVSCADGWNNAGGMVWLEAGKKYEIYFNHTCIYLEPLEVRLAWTTPSMTEKAMKDAVEAAKQADLALCFAWHQSVNDKMELEENQDMLIERVAAANANTVVILNNGDAVAMPWRDHVKAILEMWFSGQEGALATMDVLDGSVNPAGRLPVTFPQKLSDLAARDTLHPERYALSGRISQKDAVHPNTAVFTEGLLNGYRWFDEKDIEPMYPFGYGLSYTKFSYSGLEV
;
A
#
# COMPACT_ATOMS: atom_id res chain seq x y z
N MET A 1 15.08 -8.00 -12.12
CA MET A 1 15.91 -9.06 -11.51
C MET A 1 16.30 -8.61 -10.12
N GLY A 2 15.71 -9.23 -9.13
CA GLY A 2 15.95 -8.92 -7.72
C GLY A 2 17.32 -9.44 -7.29
N GLY A 3 18.15 -8.57 -6.74
CA GLY A 3 19.40 -8.97 -6.09
C GLY A 3 19.10 -9.53 -4.71
N PHE A 4 19.49 -10.75 -4.44
CA PHE A 4 19.40 -11.37 -3.12
C PHE A 4 20.52 -10.86 -2.21
N ILE A 5 20.15 -10.38 -1.03
CA ILE A 5 21.09 -10.10 0.04
C ILE A 5 21.23 -11.41 0.84
N VAL A 6 22.39 -12.02 0.79
CA VAL A 6 22.72 -13.14 1.67
C VAL A 6 23.59 -12.62 2.81
N CYS A 7 23.07 -12.65 4.02
CA CYS A 7 23.83 -12.36 5.22
C CYS A 7 24.25 -13.69 5.85
N LEU A 8 25.53 -14.05 5.73
CA LEU A 8 26.11 -15.21 6.38
C LEU A 8 27.16 -14.73 7.37
N ASN A 9 26.94 -15.04 8.66
CA ASN A 9 27.87 -14.74 9.77
C ASN A 9 28.29 -13.26 9.91
N GLY A 10 27.33 -12.34 9.76
CA GLY A 10 27.61 -10.90 9.87
C GLY A 10 28.44 -10.32 8.71
N ARG A 11 28.58 -11.04 7.63
CA ARG A 11 29.30 -10.61 6.43
C ARG A 11 28.30 -10.29 5.33
N PHE A 12 28.29 -9.04 4.88
CA PHE A 12 27.48 -8.59 3.75
C PHE A 12 28.24 -8.84 2.46
N PHE A 13 27.81 -9.79 1.64
CA PHE A 13 28.27 -9.94 0.27
C PHE A 13 27.28 -9.27 -0.67
N TYR A 14 27.59 -8.06 -1.12
CA TYR A 14 26.97 -7.47 -2.28
C TYR A 14 27.63 -8.00 -3.54
N ARG A 15 27.00 -8.94 -4.18
CA ARG A 15 27.46 -9.45 -5.49
C ARG A 15 26.86 -8.73 -6.69
N PHE A 16 26.24 -7.59 -6.52
CA PHE A 16 25.75 -6.78 -7.63
C PHE A 16 25.75 -5.30 -7.24
N PHE A 17 26.26 -4.47 -8.18
CA PHE A 17 26.18 -3.02 -8.27
C PHE A 17 27.26 -2.21 -7.58
N ALA A 18 28.40 -2.21 -8.23
CA ALA A 18 29.34 -1.14 -8.07
C ALA A 18 29.35 -0.29 -9.35
N GLY A 19 28.44 0.66 -9.46
CA GLY A 19 28.66 1.83 -10.31
C GLY A 19 29.96 2.49 -9.88
N LYS A 20 30.58 3.30 -10.73
CA LYS A 20 31.89 3.92 -10.55
C LYS A 20 32.15 4.28 -9.09
N ILE A 21 32.81 3.38 -8.37
CA ILE A 21 33.07 3.50 -6.95
C ILE A 21 34.15 4.56 -6.79
N ARG A 22 33.77 5.78 -6.49
CA ARG A 22 34.68 6.70 -5.80
C ARG A 22 34.63 6.36 -4.33
N VAL A 23 35.52 5.51 -3.91
CA VAL A 23 35.66 5.07 -2.51
C VAL A 23 35.94 6.25 -1.57
N ASP A 24 36.44 7.35 -2.11
CA ASP A 24 36.77 8.60 -1.40
C ASP A 24 35.57 9.50 -1.11
N LYS A 25 34.47 9.37 -1.87
CA LYS A 25 33.31 10.26 -1.74
C LYS A 25 32.01 9.59 -1.28
N GLY A 26 32.05 8.30 -0.99
CA GLY A 26 30.88 7.53 -0.64
C GLY A 26 29.93 7.38 -1.82
N ILE A 27 29.51 6.18 -2.12
CA ILE A 27 28.45 5.96 -3.08
C ILE A 27 27.15 6.34 -2.40
N SER A 28 26.77 7.60 -2.52
CA SER A 28 25.43 8.05 -2.13
C SER A 28 24.40 7.79 -3.21
N GLN A 29 24.81 7.32 -4.38
CA GLN A 29 23.99 7.15 -5.57
C GLN A 29 24.37 5.85 -6.26
N GLY A 30 24.00 4.74 -5.66
CA GLY A 30 23.93 3.48 -6.39
C GLY A 30 22.80 3.56 -7.41
N PHE A 31 23.00 2.96 -8.54
CA PHE A 31 22.18 2.95 -9.74
C PHE A 31 20.81 2.26 -9.58
N PHE A 32 20.28 2.17 -8.37
CA PHE A 32 18.96 1.64 -8.13
C PHE A 32 18.10 2.65 -7.42
N ALA A 33 16.95 2.84 -8.00
CA ALA A 33 15.84 3.58 -7.47
C ALA A 33 15.36 3.07 -6.09
N ASP A 34 15.83 1.90 -5.65
CA ASP A 34 15.66 1.45 -4.29
C ASP A 34 16.65 2.13 -3.34
N SER A 35 16.45 3.43 -3.23
CA SER A 35 17.22 4.29 -2.34
C SER A 35 17.12 3.89 -0.87
N TYR A 36 16.22 2.98 -0.52
CA TYR A 36 16.03 2.55 0.87
C TYR A 36 17.17 1.66 1.37
N VAL A 37 17.63 0.73 0.56
CA VAL A 37 18.74 -0.17 0.93
C VAL A 37 20.07 0.58 0.94
N VAL A 38 20.31 1.44 -0.05
CA VAL A 38 21.56 2.19 -0.17
C VAL A 38 21.66 3.34 0.83
N LYS A 39 20.55 4.04 1.13
CA LYS A 39 20.54 5.13 2.13
C LYS A 39 20.82 4.65 3.55
N GLN A 40 20.50 3.43 3.87
CA GLN A 40 20.71 2.86 5.21
C GLN A 40 21.98 2.03 5.32
N SER A 41 22.61 1.66 4.20
CA SER A 41 23.85 0.90 4.28
C SER A 41 25.00 1.84 4.66
N SER A 42 25.24 1.94 5.95
CA SER A 42 26.43 2.57 6.50
C SER A 42 27.73 1.83 6.11
N CYS A 43 27.66 0.88 5.18
CA CYS A 43 28.76 -0.02 4.82
C CYS A 43 29.64 0.51 3.68
N TYR A 44 29.14 1.48 2.89
CA TYR A 44 29.87 2.06 1.76
C TYR A 44 30.67 3.32 2.13
N GLY A 45 31.40 3.84 1.15
CA GLY A 45 32.18 5.05 1.29
C GLY A 45 33.39 4.86 2.20
N LYS A 46 33.58 5.74 3.16
CA LYS A 46 34.76 5.71 4.08
C LYS A 46 34.86 4.39 4.83
N LYS A 47 33.74 3.83 5.29
CA LYS A 47 33.74 2.55 6.04
C LYS A 47 34.23 1.37 5.20
N LEU A 48 33.80 1.30 3.92
CA LEU A 48 34.29 0.28 3.02
C LEU A 48 35.80 0.46 2.75
N LEU A 49 36.23 1.70 2.53
CA LEU A 49 37.65 2.01 2.35
C LEU A 49 38.50 1.62 3.59
N ASP A 50 38.01 1.95 4.78
CA ASP A 50 38.65 1.61 6.02
C ASP A 50 38.69 0.08 6.23
N ALA A 51 37.61 -0.63 5.90
CA ALA A 51 37.55 -2.09 5.96
C ALA A 51 38.51 -2.77 4.98
N ILE A 52 38.64 -2.28 3.75
CA ILE A 52 39.62 -2.79 2.77
C ILE A 52 41.07 -2.56 3.25
N ARG A 53 41.34 -1.49 3.97
CA ARG A 53 42.66 -1.15 4.51
C ARG A 53 43.03 -1.91 5.79
N ASP A 54 42.04 -2.44 6.47
CA ASP A 54 42.23 -3.21 7.69
C ASP A 54 42.44 -4.70 7.36
N PRO A 55 43.66 -5.26 7.55
CA PRO A 55 43.95 -6.66 7.23
C PRO A 55 43.16 -7.68 8.07
N LYS A 56 42.47 -7.23 9.12
CA LYS A 56 41.59 -8.08 9.94
C LYS A 56 40.19 -8.21 9.37
N GLN A 57 39.85 -7.39 8.38
CA GLN A 57 38.54 -7.45 7.71
C GLN A 57 38.59 -8.41 6.52
N PRO A 58 37.48 -9.11 6.24
CA PRO A 58 37.42 -10.09 5.17
C PRO A 58 37.23 -9.50 3.77
N VAL A 59 37.19 -8.17 3.62
CA VAL A 59 36.97 -7.48 2.35
C VAL A 59 38.28 -7.01 1.78
N THR A 60 38.58 -7.35 0.54
CA THR A 60 39.81 -7.02 -0.17
C THR A 60 39.57 -6.08 -1.34
N MET A 61 40.67 -5.51 -1.90
CA MET A 61 40.58 -4.79 -3.18
C MET A 61 40.18 -5.70 -4.30
N GLU A 62 40.56 -6.97 -4.29
CA GLU A 62 40.19 -7.96 -5.30
C GLU A 62 38.67 -8.21 -5.31
N ASP A 63 38.04 -8.28 -4.13
CA ASP A 63 36.57 -8.37 -4.03
C ASP A 63 35.88 -7.15 -4.64
N LEU A 64 36.46 -5.96 -4.43
CA LEU A 64 35.97 -4.73 -5.01
C LEU A 64 36.14 -4.70 -6.53
N ASP A 65 37.32 -5.09 -7.02
CA ASP A 65 37.62 -5.15 -8.45
C ASP A 65 36.72 -6.15 -9.17
N HIS A 66 36.45 -7.32 -8.57
CA HIS A 66 35.48 -8.28 -9.09
C HIS A 66 34.07 -7.69 -9.18
N ALA A 67 33.61 -6.99 -8.16
CA ALA A 67 32.29 -6.37 -8.18
C ALA A 67 32.19 -5.29 -9.28
N VAL A 68 33.22 -4.48 -9.45
CA VAL A 68 33.31 -3.48 -10.51
C VAL A 68 33.37 -4.13 -11.89
N TYR A 69 34.13 -5.20 -12.04
CA TYR A 69 34.24 -5.94 -13.30
C TYR A 69 32.88 -6.47 -13.77
N TYR A 70 32.14 -7.17 -12.91
CA TYR A 70 30.81 -7.68 -13.26
C TYR A 70 29.82 -6.59 -13.65
N TYR A 71 29.90 -5.45 -12.99
CA TYR A 71 29.09 -4.31 -13.33
C TYR A 71 29.43 -3.75 -14.71
N LEU A 72 30.71 -3.52 -14.98
CA LEU A 72 31.18 -3.01 -16.28
C LEU A 72 30.95 -4.00 -17.42
N ASP A 73 31.19 -5.29 -17.18
CA ASP A 73 30.89 -6.36 -18.14
C ASP A 73 29.40 -6.39 -18.52
N THR A 74 28.52 -6.18 -17.54
CA THR A 74 27.08 -6.10 -17.80
C THR A 74 26.74 -4.87 -18.66
N LEU A 75 27.28 -3.70 -18.33
CA LEU A 75 27.07 -2.49 -19.11
C LEU A 75 27.60 -2.61 -20.54
N ASP A 76 28.76 -3.24 -20.70
CA ASP A 76 29.38 -3.49 -22.00
C ASP A 76 28.53 -4.44 -22.86
N ARG A 77 28.10 -5.57 -22.31
CA ARG A 77 27.20 -6.54 -22.98
C ARG A 77 25.91 -5.92 -23.50
N PHE A 78 25.40 -4.93 -22.82
CA PHE A 78 24.20 -4.20 -23.23
C PHE A 78 24.50 -2.94 -24.05
N GLY A 79 25.77 -2.69 -24.41
CA GLY A 79 26.20 -1.54 -25.22
C GLY A 79 26.03 -0.19 -24.51
N ILE A 80 25.84 -0.20 -23.18
CA ILE A 80 25.59 1.03 -22.42
C ILE A 80 26.86 1.86 -22.23
N LEU A 81 28.04 1.23 -22.23
CA LEU A 81 29.32 1.93 -22.11
C LEU A 81 29.66 2.79 -23.32
N ASP A 82 29.21 2.39 -24.50
CA ASP A 82 29.53 3.06 -25.78
C ASP A 82 28.49 4.12 -26.14
N GLU A 83 27.33 4.12 -25.47
CA GLU A 83 26.28 5.09 -25.73
C GLU A 83 26.46 6.34 -24.85
N LYS A 84 26.42 7.51 -25.49
CA LYS A 84 26.18 8.76 -24.79
C LYS A 84 24.81 8.65 -24.12
N GLN A 85 24.73 9.08 -22.89
CA GLN A 85 23.55 9.06 -22.03
C GLN A 85 22.24 9.21 -22.84
N ARG A 86 21.55 8.10 -23.06
CA ARG A 86 20.21 8.11 -23.65
C ARG A 86 19.25 8.67 -22.61
N ILE A 87 18.69 9.81 -22.88
CA ILE A 87 17.45 10.23 -22.21
C ILE A 87 16.38 9.29 -22.76
N PRO A 88 15.73 8.47 -21.93
CA PRO A 88 14.66 7.61 -22.41
C PRO A 88 13.59 8.49 -23.06
N GLY A 89 13.33 8.28 -24.32
CA GLY A 89 12.17 8.87 -24.97
C GLY A 89 10.87 8.20 -24.47
N PRO A 90 9.72 8.78 -24.77
CA PRO A 90 8.44 8.19 -24.43
C PRO A 90 8.35 6.77 -25.03
N ILE A 91 7.83 5.83 -24.24
CA ILE A 91 7.61 4.46 -24.71
C ILE A 91 6.57 4.50 -25.83
N GLY A 92 6.93 3.97 -27.00
CA GLY A 92 6.03 3.94 -28.15
C GLY A 92 4.77 3.09 -27.89
N ASP A 93 3.64 3.47 -28.48
CA ASP A 93 2.34 2.84 -28.24
C ASP A 93 2.33 1.33 -28.55
N THR A 94 3.05 0.89 -29.57
CA THR A 94 3.20 -0.55 -29.88
C THR A 94 3.79 -1.32 -28.71
N VAL A 95 4.82 -0.78 -28.04
CA VAL A 95 5.44 -1.41 -26.87
C VAL A 95 4.48 -1.39 -25.67
N LYS A 96 3.76 -0.27 -25.49
CA LYS A 96 2.75 -0.16 -24.44
C LYS A 96 1.66 -1.23 -24.62
N MET A 97 1.12 -1.39 -25.84
CA MET A 97 0.10 -2.39 -26.15
C MET A 97 0.59 -3.83 -25.92
N GLN A 98 1.77 -4.15 -26.41
CA GLN A 98 2.36 -5.49 -26.21
C GLN A 98 2.61 -5.78 -24.72
N SER A 99 3.10 -4.80 -23.98
CA SER A 99 3.32 -4.92 -22.54
C SER A 99 2.00 -5.11 -21.77
N ALA A 100 0.94 -4.41 -22.17
CA ALA A 100 -0.40 -4.55 -21.60
C ALA A 100 -0.95 -5.97 -21.83
N GLU A 101 -0.82 -6.52 -23.02
CA GLU A 101 -1.26 -7.88 -23.33
C GLU A 101 -0.51 -8.93 -22.48
N VAL A 102 0.82 -8.77 -22.37
CA VAL A 102 1.63 -9.64 -21.51
C VAL A 102 1.20 -9.52 -20.04
N ALA A 103 0.97 -8.30 -19.54
CA ALA A 103 0.52 -8.05 -18.16
C ALA A 103 -0.85 -8.70 -17.89
N ARG A 104 -1.83 -8.54 -18.80
CA ARG A 104 -3.15 -9.18 -18.71
C ARG A 104 -3.04 -10.70 -18.63
N ARG A 105 -2.26 -11.29 -19.54
CA ARG A 105 -2.05 -12.74 -19.57
C ARG A 105 -1.36 -13.27 -18.32
N LEU A 106 -0.35 -12.55 -17.80
CA LEU A 106 0.35 -12.93 -16.57
C LEU A 106 -0.60 -12.87 -15.35
N ALA A 107 -1.39 -11.80 -15.23
CA ALA A 107 -2.35 -11.67 -14.15
C ALA A 107 -3.39 -12.78 -14.16
N GLY A 108 -4.02 -13.06 -15.32
CA GLY A 108 -5.01 -14.11 -15.44
C GLY A 108 -4.45 -15.53 -15.19
N LYS A 109 -3.24 -15.82 -15.71
CA LYS A 109 -2.58 -17.12 -15.49
C LYS A 109 -2.04 -17.28 -14.07
N GLY A 110 -1.68 -16.18 -13.40
CA GLY A 110 -1.21 -16.17 -12.02
C GLY A 110 -2.34 -16.27 -10.98
N ALA A 111 -3.57 -16.07 -11.40
CA ALA A 111 -4.73 -16.18 -10.52
C ALA A 111 -4.83 -17.58 -9.91
N VAL A 112 -5.14 -17.66 -8.60
CA VAL A 112 -5.30 -18.92 -7.87
C VAL A 112 -6.77 -19.07 -7.48
N LEU A 113 -7.41 -20.11 -7.97
CA LEU A 113 -8.76 -20.48 -7.56
C LEU A 113 -8.67 -21.26 -6.24
N LEU A 114 -9.05 -20.63 -5.15
CA LEU A 114 -8.96 -21.21 -3.80
C LEU A 114 -10.19 -22.03 -3.44
N LYS A 115 -11.36 -21.62 -3.91
CA LYS A 115 -12.64 -22.32 -3.67
C LYS A 115 -13.54 -22.16 -4.88
N ASN A 116 -14.32 -23.20 -5.22
CA ASN A 116 -15.31 -23.15 -6.30
C ASN A 116 -16.39 -24.22 -6.09
N GLU A 117 -17.33 -23.95 -5.19
CA GLU A 117 -18.44 -24.85 -4.92
C GLU A 117 -19.50 -24.76 -6.02
N ASP A 118 -20.08 -25.92 -6.34
CA ASP A 118 -21.09 -26.10 -7.37
C ASP A 118 -20.68 -25.56 -8.76
N ASP A 119 -19.38 -25.45 -9.02
CA ASP A 119 -18.83 -24.90 -10.27
C ASP A 119 -19.42 -23.52 -10.59
N ILE A 120 -19.60 -22.63 -9.56
CA ILE A 120 -20.16 -21.30 -9.74
C ILE A 120 -19.30 -20.41 -10.67
N LEU A 121 -18.00 -20.69 -10.72
CA LEU A 121 -17.07 -20.13 -11.70
C LEU A 121 -16.71 -21.22 -12.73
N PRO A 122 -16.57 -20.89 -14.03
CA PRO A 122 -16.76 -19.56 -14.62
C PRO A 122 -18.24 -19.17 -14.72
N VAL A 123 -18.48 -17.86 -14.82
CA VAL A 123 -19.83 -17.28 -14.88
C VAL A 123 -20.22 -16.96 -16.31
N ASP A 124 -21.37 -17.47 -16.75
CA ASP A 124 -22.10 -16.83 -17.85
C ASP A 124 -22.92 -15.68 -17.27
N PHE A 125 -22.52 -14.44 -17.59
CA PHE A 125 -23.16 -13.22 -17.12
C PHE A 125 -24.44 -12.87 -17.89
N SER A 126 -24.74 -13.56 -19.00
CA SER A 126 -25.87 -13.24 -19.85
C SER A 126 -27.21 -13.34 -19.11
N GLY A 127 -27.94 -12.24 -19.03
CA GLY A 127 -29.24 -12.16 -18.37
C GLY A 127 -29.21 -12.22 -16.84
N LYS A 128 -28.06 -12.36 -16.21
CA LYS A 128 -27.94 -12.38 -14.74
C LYS A 128 -27.90 -10.98 -14.16
N LYS A 129 -28.54 -10.82 -13.02
CA LYS A 129 -28.36 -9.65 -12.15
C LYS A 129 -27.12 -9.88 -11.28
N VAL A 130 -26.16 -8.99 -11.37
CA VAL A 130 -24.90 -9.10 -10.62
C VAL A 130 -24.69 -7.86 -9.77
N ALA A 131 -24.45 -8.07 -8.49
CA ALA A 131 -24.01 -7.04 -7.55
C ALA A 131 -22.48 -7.09 -7.43
N VAL A 132 -21.82 -6.04 -7.87
CA VAL A 132 -20.39 -5.80 -7.64
C VAL A 132 -20.25 -4.99 -6.36
N ILE A 133 -19.56 -5.53 -5.38
CA ILE A 133 -19.51 -5.01 -4.02
C ILE A 133 -18.05 -4.81 -3.58
N GLY A 134 -17.82 -3.72 -2.88
CA GLY A 134 -16.50 -3.34 -2.37
C GLY A 134 -15.73 -2.37 -3.27
N PRO A 135 -14.86 -1.52 -2.69
CA PRO A 135 -14.12 -0.48 -3.43
C PRO A 135 -13.30 -1.03 -4.59
N GLY A 136 -12.70 -2.22 -4.44
CA GLY A 136 -11.92 -2.88 -5.49
C GLY A 136 -12.70 -3.27 -6.74
N GLY A 137 -14.02 -3.38 -6.65
CA GLY A 137 -14.88 -3.65 -7.81
C GLY A 137 -15.05 -2.45 -8.73
N TYR A 138 -15.00 -1.23 -8.18
CA TYR A 138 -15.08 0.02 -8.93
C TYR A 138 -13.72 0.53 -9.38
N LYS A 139 -12.69 0.26 -8.60
CA LYS A 139 -11.31 0.62 -8.88
C LYS A 139 -10.43 -0.59 -8.75
N GLN A 140 -9.42 -0.66 -9.58
CA GLN A 140 -8.42 -1.68 -9.45
C GLN A 140 -7.53 -1.38 -8.25
N VAL A 141 -7.44 -2.35 -7.34
CA VAL A 141 -6.48 -2.31 -6.25
C VAL A 141 -5.10 -2.59 -6.81
N MET A 142 -4.20 -1.65 -6.64
CA MET A 142 -2.81 -1.79 -7.05
C MET A 142 -1.90 -1.44 -5.89
N PRO A 143 -0.94 -2.31 -5.57
CA PRO A 143 0.14 -1.91 -4.71
C PRO A 143 0.96 -0.93 -5.50
N THR A 144 1.22 0.14 -4.91
CA THR A 144 2.05 1.16 -5.49
C THR A 144 3.46 0.98 -4.96
N PHE A 145 4.29 0.42 -5.78
CA PHE A 145 5.72 0.52 -5.57
C PHE A 145 6.15 1.94 -5.91
N LYS A 146 6.96 2.53 -5.04
CA LYS A 146 7.55 3.87 -5.23
C LYS A 146 8.26 4.08 -6.57
N GLU A 147 8.37 3.04 -7.37
CA GLU A 147 9.31 2.93 -8.47
C GLU A 147 8.67 2.69 -9.82
N SER A 148 7.35 2.64 -9.88
CA SER A 148 6.66 2.42 -11.14
C SER A 148 5.55 3.45 -11.37
N PRO A 149 5.90 4.71 -11.64
CA PRO A 149 4.91 5.73 -11.93
C PRO A 149 4.31 5.61 -13.34
N TYR A 150 4.81 4.69 -14.16
CA TYR A 150 4.44 4.58 -15.55
C TYR A 150 3.25 3.64 -15.76
N GLY A 151 2.18 4.16 -16.32
CA GLY A 151 1.15 3.36 -16.98
C GLY A 151 -0.11 3.05 -16.17
N PHE A 152 -0.25 3.56 -14.96
CA PHE A 152 -1.41 3.20 -14.13
C PHE A 152 -2.60 4.15 -14.23
N GLU A 153 -2.39 5.41 -14.55
CA GLU A 153 -3.48 6.41 -14.58
C GLU A 153 -4.35 6.35 -15.84
N ASP A 154 -3.84 5.89 -16.97
CA ASP A 154 -4.57 5.86 -18.23
C ASP A 154 -5.62 4.75 -18.30
N ARG A 155 -5.54 3.77 -17.41
CA ARG A 155 -6.46 2.62 -17.40
C ARG A 155 -7.54 2.78 -16.33
N LYS A 156 -8.55 3.57 -16.63
CA LYS A 156 -9.76 3.73 -15.79
C LYS A 156 -10.66 2.50 -15.79
N ASN A 157 -10.13 1.33 -16.08
CA ASN A 157 -10.89 0.09 -16.13
C ASN A 157 -11.11 -0.45 -14.72
N SER A 158 -12.32 -0.92 -14.48
CA SER A 158 -12.67 -1.69 -13.29
C SER A 158 -13.60 -2.83 -13.70
N VAL A 159 -13.66 -3.88 -12.89
CA VAL A 159 -14.53 -5.02 -13.19
C VAL A 159 -15.99 -4.55 -13.30
N TYR A 160 -16.45 -3.67 -12.42
CA TYR A 160 -17.78 -3.09 -12.50
C TYR A 160 -18.03 -2.38 -13.84
N ARG A 161 -17.11 -1.50 -14.28
CA ARG A 161 -17.29 -0.76 -15.55
C ARG A 161 -17.33 -1.69 -16.75
N LEU A 162 -16.45 -2.68 -16.79
CA LEU A 162 -16.38 -3.67 -17.86
C LEU A 162 -17.68 -4.50 -17.93
N LEU A 163 -18.15 -5.01 -16.78
CA LEU A 163 -19.41 -5.71 -16.69
C LEU A 163 -20.59 -4.83 -17.10
N ARG A 164 -20.61 -3.59 -16.61
CA ARG A 164 -21.70 -2.63 -16.89
C ARG A 164 -21.78 -2.26 -18.36
N GLU A 165 -20.64 -2.05 -19.00
CA GLU A 165 -20.54 -1.76 -20.43
C GLU A 165 -21.04 -2.94 -21.27
N GLN A 166 -20.71 -4.17 -20.87
CA GLN A 166 -21.05 -5.37 -21.64
C GLN A 166 -22.48 -5.88 -21.39
N TYR A 167 -22.97 -5.80 -20.16
CA TYR A 167 -24.23 -6.43 -19.72
C TYR A 167 -25.30 -5.45 -19.21
N GLY A 168 -25.01 -4.15 -19.25
CA GLY A 168 -25.98 -3.08 -19.01
C GLY A 168 -26.49 -2.99 -17.59
N GLU A 169 -27.78 -2.63 -17.45
CA GLU A 169 -28.45 -2.29 -16.19
C GLU A 169 -28.55 -3.45 -15.18
N ASN A 170 -28.34 -4.68 -15.62
CA ASN A 170 -28.33 -5.84 -14.73
C ASN A 170 -27.12 -5.87 -13.78
N ILE A 171 -26.13 -5.03 -14.05
CA ILE A 171 -24.93 -4.91 -13.21
C ILE A 171 -25.08 -3.71 -12.30
N THR A 172 -25.07 -3.94 -11.01
CA THR A 172 -25.13 -2.89 -9.98
C THR A 172 -23.81 -2.81 -9.22
N PHE A 173 -23.55 -1.65 -8.64
CA PHE A 173 -22.38 -1.43 -7.78
C PHE A 173 -22.83 -0.91 -6.41
N SER A 174 -22.19 -1.44 -5.37
CA SER A 174 -22.28 -0.89 -4.03
C SER A 174 -20.89 -0.85 -3.38
N ILE A 175 -20.52 0.28 -2.82
CA ILE A 175 -19.20 0.45 -2.20
C ILE A 175 -19.03 -0.45 -0.97
N GLY A 176 -20.10 -0.70 -0.20
CA GLY A 176 -20.12 -1.58 0.97
C GLY A 176 -19.31 -1.07 2.14
N ASP A 177 -18.02 -0.83 1.95
CA ASP A 177 -17.14 -0.16 2.92
C ASP A 177 -16.66 1.16 2.30
N ASP A 178 -17.23 2.27 2.78
CA ASP A 178 -16.97 3.59 2.21
C ASP A 178 -15.64 4.17 2.73
N LEU A 179 -14.60 3.98 1.95
CA LEU A 179 -13.27 4.52 2.24
C LEU A 179 -13.10 5.98 1.78
N ASP A 180 -13.94 6.46 0.87
CA ASP A 180 -13.86 7.83 0.34
C ASP A 180 -14.42 8.83 1.36
N GLY A 181 -15.53 8.51 1.97
CA GLY A 181 -16.20 9.36 2.94
C GLY A 181 -16.67 10.69 2.36
N MET A 182 -16.83 11.64 3.23
CA MET A 182 -17.14 13.03 2.89
C MET A 182 -16.18 13.99 3.58
N VAL A 183 -16.00 15.18 3.00
CA VAL A 183 -15.28 16.27 3.67
C VAL A 183 -15.91 16.55 5.02
N ILE A 184 -15.08 16.67 6.06
CA ILE A 184 -15.58 16.93 7.42
C ILE A 184 -16.24 18.30 7.45
N PRO A 185 -17.55 18.39 7.79
CA PRO A 185 -18.25 19.67 7.85
C PRO A 185 -17.65 20.61 8.91
N SER A 186 -17.74 21.91 8.64
CA SER A 186 -17.14 22.93 9.49
C SER A 186 -17.58 22.91 10.94
N ASP A 187 -18.83 22.55 11.21
CA ASP A 187 -19.42 22.49 12.54
C ASP A 187 -18.85 21.36 13.44
N HIS A 188 -18.03 20.50 12.87
CA HIS A 188 -17.28 19.47 13.56
C HIS A 188 -15.82 19.85 13.84
N LEU A 189 -15.36 21.00 13.34
CA LEU A 189 -13.98 21.47 13.47
C LEU A 189 -13.91 22.72 14.36
N TYR A 190 -12.92 22.81 15.23
CA TYR A 190 -12.74 23.89 16.18
C TYR A 190 -11.28 24.34 16.26
N PRO A 191 -11.00 25.68 16.31
CA PRO A 191 -9.63 26.18 16.36
C PRO A 191 -8.97 26.03 17.74
N SER A 192 -9.76 25.81 18.81
CA SER A 192 -9.28 25.49 20.15
C SER A 192 -10.32 24.67 20.91
N CYS A 193 -9.92 24.02 22.01
CA CYS A 193 -10.80 23.17 22.80
C CYS A 193 -12.03 23.94 23.34
N ASP A 194 -11.82 25.19 23.77
CA ASP A 194 -12.86 26.03 24.38
C ASP A 194 -13.60 26.90 23.36
N SER A 195 -13.21 26.82 22.07
CA SER A 195 -13.84 27.64 21.03
C SER A 195 -15.27 27.21 20.74
N THR A 196 -16.12 28.19 20.50
CA THR A 196 -17.43 28.04 19.86
C THR A 196 -17.40 28.37 18.38
N GLU A 197 -16.29 28.94 17.89
CA GLU A 197 -16.04 29.16 16.47
C GLU A 197 -15.61 27.86 15.82
N HIS A 198 -15.87 27.74 14.53
CA HIS A 198 -15.60 26.56 13.74
C HIS A 198 -14.41 26.74 12.80
N GLY A 199 -13.69 25.62 12.57
CA GLY A 199 -12.55 25.53 11.66
C GLY A 199 -11.26 25.11 12.36
N LEU A 200 -10.20 24.95 11.58
CA LEU A 200 -8.86 24.62 12.06
C LEU A 200 -7.89 25.78 11.77
N LYS A 201 -6.94 25.99 12.68
CA LYS A 201 -5.86 26.96 12.47
C LYS A 201 -4.88 26.41 11.43
N ARG A 202 -4.70 27.14 10.32
CA ARG A 202 -3.69 26.83 9.31
C ARG A 202 -2.48 27.72 9.48
N TYR A 203 -1.32 27.11 9.61
CA TYR A 203 -0.01 27.74 9.64
C TYR A 203 0.72 27.46 8.34
N VAL A 204 1.60 28.38 7.93
CA VAL A 204 2.51 28.19 6.81
C VAL A 204 3.93 28.44 7.31
N GLY A 205 4.79 27.44 7.19
CA GLY A 205 6.16 27.58 7.65
C GLY A 205 6.84 26.28 8.00
N ARG A 206 7.86 26.39 8.85
CA ARG A 206 8.59 25.26 9.42
C ARG A 206 7.96 24.84 10.74
N PHE A 207 8.20 23.59 11.11
CA PHE A 207 7.86 23.06 12.42
C PHE A 207 9.08 22.46 13.14
N THR A 208 8.95 22.27 14.43
CA THR A 208 9.89 21.51 15.26
C THR A 208 9.18 20.33 15.86
N TYR A 209 9.95 19.31 16.20
CA TYR A 209 9.49 18.22 17.04
C TYR A 209 9.91 18.51 18.47
N GLU A 210 8.95 18.45 19.40
CA GLU A 210 9.17 18.50 20.83
C GLU A 210 8.86 17.13 21.43
N THR A 211 9.71 16.66 22.33
CA THR A 211 9.47 15.38 23.02
C THR A 211 8.58 15.65 24.22
N LEU A 212 7.44 15.00 24.27
CA LEU A 212 6.49 15.06 25.40
C LEU A 212 7.03 14.24 26.59
N SER A 213 6.46 14.46 27.77
CA SER A 213 6.83 13.76 29.01
C SER A 213 6.68 12.24 28.94
N ASN A 214 5.80 11.73 28.07
CA ASN A 214 5.59 10.31 27.80
C ASN A 214 6.54 9.75 26.72
N GLY A 215 7.48 10.56 26.19
CA GLY A 215 8.43 10.19 25.13
C GLY A 215 7.88 10.30 23.71
N ASP A 216 6.63 10.70 23.51
CA ASP A 216 6.07 10.97 22.20
C ASP A 216 6.60 12.28 21.61
N LEU A 217 6.55 12.38 20.28
CA LEU A 217 6.93 13.60 19.57
C LEU A 217 5.69 14.46 19.30
N ASP A 218 5.73 15.69 19.74
CA ASP A 218 4.80 16.73 19.32
C ASP A 218 5.36 17.54 18.15
N VAL A 219 4.47 18.06 17.32
CA VAL A 219 4.83 18.86 16.15
C VAL A 219 4.35 20.28 16.38
N VAL A 220 5.31 21.19 16.54
CA VAL A 220 5.04 22.57 16.91
C VAL A 220 5.38 23.50 15.74
N PRO A 221 4.41 24.30 15.23
CA PRO A 221 4.71 25.34 14.25
C PRO A 221 5.72 26.35 14.81
N ARG A 222 6.67 26.76 13.97
CA ARG A 222 7.63 27.83 14.33
C ARG A 222 7.08 29.25 14.16
N THR A 223 5.84 29.36 13.74
CA THR A 223 5.16 30.64 13.55
C THR A 223 3.89 30.69 14.40
N GLU A 224 3.60 31.86 14.94
CA GLU A 224 2.36 32.12 15.67
C GLU A 224 1.24 32.65 14.74
N THR A 225 1.59 33.02 13.51
CA THR A 225 0.61 33.52 12.54
C THR A 225 -0.15 32.38 11.91
N PHE A 226 -1.47 32.47 11.96
CA PHE A 226 -2.38 31.47 11.37
C PHE A 226 -3.60 32.12 10.72
N VAL A 227 -4.27 31.34 9.88
CA VAL A 227 -5.60 31.61 9.33
C VAL A 227 -6.52 30.49 9.80
N VAL A 228 -7.79 30.77 10.04
CA VAL A 228 -8.78 29.74 10.37
C VAL A 228 -9.49 29.32 9.08
N ASP A 229 -9.27 28.07 8.70
CA ASP A 229 -10.00 27.46 7.59
C ASP A 229 -11.23 26.75 8.16
N LYS A 230 -12.41 27.16 7.74
CA LYS A 230 -13.67 26.59 8.21
C LYS A 230 -13.85 25.14 7.76
N GLU A 231 -13.40 24.85 6.57
CA GLU A 231 -13.45 23.54 5.94
C GLU A 231 -12.10 23.24 5.29
N ILE A 232 -11.66 22.03 5.35
CA ILE A 232 -10.42 21.61 4.67
C ILE A 232 -10.80 20.92 3.37
N ASN A 233 -10.93 21.72 2.33
CA ASN A 233 -11.32 21.28 0.99
C ASN A 233 -10.77 22.25 -0.07
N PHE A 234 -9.49 22.07 -0.36
CA PHE A 234 -8.75 22.92 -1.27
C PHE A 234 -8.53 22.22 -2.60
N SER A 235 -9.19 22.70 -3.66
CA SER A 235 -9.07 22.11 -5.00
C SER A 235 -9.39 23.12 -6.10
N GLY A 236 -8.90 22.87 -7.30
CA GLY A 236 -9.12 23.71 -8.47
C GLY A 236 -8.69 25.17 -8.21
N GLU A 237 -9.59 26.12 -8.40
CA GLU A 237 -9.31 27.56 -8.19
C GLU A 237 -9.02 27.90 -6.72
N ASN A 238 -9.46 27.07 -5.78
CA ASN A 238 -9.22 27.23 -4.35
C ASN A 238 -8.01 26.42 -3.85
N ALA A 239 -7.26 25.77 -4.73
CA ALA A 239 -6.05 25.05 -4.34
C ALA A 239 -5.05 25.97 -3.64
N LEU A 240 -4.33 25.44 -2.65
CA LEU A 240 -3.37 26.23 -1.89
C LEU A 240 -2.13 26.54 -2.73
N PRO A 241 -1.59 27.77 -2.71
CA PRO A 241 -0.42 28.14 -3.49
C PRO A 241 0.79 27.24 -3.25
N ALA A 242 1.61 27.06 -4.26
CA ALA A 242 2.89 26.35 -4.12
C ALA A 242 3.80 27.04 -3.09
N LEU A 243 4.39 26.25 -2.19
CA LEU A 243 5.25 26.75 -1.13
C LEU A 243 6.68 26.97 -1.61
N LYS A 244 7.42 27.85 -0.91
CA LYS A 244 8.82 28.15 -1.20
C LYS A 244 9.70 26.93 -0.99
N ARG A 245 10.73 26.83 -1.83
CA ARG A 245 11.72 25.75 -1.83
C ARG A 245 13.10 26.25 -1.48
N GLU A 246 13.95 25.35 -1.04
CA GLU A 246 15.37 25.61 -0.94
C GLU A 246 16.15 24.56 -1.76
N GLN A 247 17.20 25.02 -2.44
CA GLN A 247 18.10 24.14 -3.16
C GLN A 247 18.94 23.35 -2.15
N ARG A 248 19.00 22.04 -2.35
CA ARG A 248 19.85 21.13 -1.56
C ARG A 248 20.79 20.35 -2.47
N ARG A 249 21.96 20.03 -1.92
CA ARG A 249 22.89 19.10 -2.56
C ARG A 249 22.39 17.68 -2.33
N GLY A 250 22.11 16.93 -3.38
CA GLY A 250 21.68 15.52 -3.28
C GLY A 250 20.75 15.09 -4.39
N PHE A 251 20.11 13.94 -4.20
CA PHE A 251 19.16 13.36 -5.15
C PHE A 251 17.94 14.27 -5.37
N PHE A 252 17.45 14.91 -4.30
CA PHE A 252 16.43 15.95 -4.40
C PHE A 252 17.13 17.30 -4.51
N LYS A 253 17.18 17.87 -5.70
CA LYS A 253 17.79 19.17 -5.94
C LYS A 253 17.07 20.30 -5.21
N GLU A 254 15.76 20.13 -5.02
CA GLU A 254 14.93 21.07 -4.28
C GLU A 254 14.06 20.33 -3.26
N THR A 255 13.92 20.91 -2.08
CA THR A 255 13.03 20.37 -1.03
C THR A 255 12.10 21.47 -0.52
N PRO A 256 10.88 21.12 -0.08
CA PRO A 256 10.02 22.10 0.54
C PRO A 256 10.72 22.76 1.73
N LYS A 257 10.68 24.07 1.76
CA LYS A 257 11.19 24.87 2.88
C LYS A 257 10.13 25.07 3.94
N GLU A 258 8.88 25.02 3.53
CA GLU A 258 7.70 25.31 4.32
C GLU A 258 6.65 24.22 4.08
N TYR A 259 5.73 24.09 5.04
CA TYR A 259 4.62 23.16 5.03
C TYR A 259 3.33 23.92 5.34
N TYR A 260 2.22 23.45 4.82
CA TYR A 260 0.90 23.77 5.37
C TYR A 260 0.68 22.87 6.57
N MET A 261 0.24 23.44 7.67
CA MET A 261 -0.01 22.74 8.92
C MET A 261 -1.35 23.18 9.48
N TRP A 262 -2.19 22.24 9.82
CA TRP A 262 -3.47 22.48 10.47
C TRP A 262 -3.46 21.92 11.86
N HIS A 263 -4.02 22.67 12.77
CA HIS A 263 -4.15 22.29 14.17
C HIS A 263 -5.47 22.80 14.73
N GLY A 264 -6.11 22.00 15.55
CA GLY A 264 -7.35 22.31 16.23
C GLY A 264 -7.99 21.06 16.83
N PHE A 265 -9.31 21.02 16.80
CA PHE A 265 -10.07 19.95 17.42
C PHE A 265 -11.18 19.47 16.51
N LEU A 266 -11.39 18.15 16.54
CA LEU A 266 -12.47 17.43 15.87
C LEU A 266 -13.48 16.97 16.91
N CYS A 267 -14.78 17.14 16.63
CA CYS A 267 -15.86 16.67 17.49
C CYS A 267 -16.92 15.98 16.62
N SER A 268 -17.13 14.69 16.84
CA SER A 268 -18.21 13.96 16.17
C SER A 268 -19.50 14.01 16.98
N ASN A 269 -20.64 13.93 16.30
CA ASN A 269 -21.95 13.72 16.90
C ASN A 269 -22.29 12.24 17.09
N GLU A 270 -21.41 11.33 16.64
CA GLU A 270 -21.59 9.89 16.73
C GLU A 270 -20.50 9.25 17.58
N THR A 271 -20.86 8.22 18.34
CA THR A 271 -19.92 7.38 19.06
C THR A 271 -19.66 6.11 18.25
N GLY A 272 -18.39 5.78 18.02
CA GLY A 272 -17.99 4.58 17.30
C GLY A 272 -16.72 4.74 16.49
N MET A 273 -16.43 3.74 15.68
CA MET A 273 -15.28 3.76 14.78
C MET A 273 -15.54 4.71 13.60
N HIS A 274 -14.70 5.71 13.48
CA HIS A 274 -14.66 6.64 12.34
C HIS A 274 -13.44 6.35 11.52
N ARG A 275 -13.56 6.40 10.20
CA ARG A 275 -12.39 6.49 9.34
C ARG A 275 -12.10 7.96 9.08
N ILE A 276 -10.91 8.41 9.44
CA ILE A 276 -10.45 9.77 9.15
C ILE A 276 -9.38 9.68 8.10
N SER A 277 -9.48 10.51 7.06
CA SER A 277 -8.55 10.49 5.94
C SER A 277 -8.09 11.88 5.52
N LEU A 278 -6.80 11.96 5.19
CA LEU A 278 -6.21 13.08 4.49
C LEU A 278 -6.09 12.70 3.02
N GLN A 279 -6.82 13.39 2.18
CA GLN A 279 -6.89 13.11 0.77
C GLN A 279 -6.20 14.22 -0.01
N SER A 280 -5.43 13.84 -1.02
CA SER A 280 -4.70 14.79 -1.85
C SER A 280 -4.73 14.38 -3.32
N ARG A 281 -4.64 15.37 -4.20
CA ARG A 281 -4.59 15.12 -5.63
C ARG A 281 -3.18 15.36 -6.14
N PHE A 282 -2.77 14.53 -7.08
CA PHE A 282 -1.49 14.65 -7.75
C PHE A 282 -1.62 15.29 -9.11
N PRO A 283 -0.57 16.00 -9.57
CA PRO A 283 -0.44 16.24 -10.99
C PRO A 283 -0.49 14.90 -11.73
N GLY A 284 -1.23 14.84 -12.81
CA GLY A 284 -1.37 13.62 -13.62
C GLY A 284 -0.05 13.14 -14.22
N VAL A 285 -0.08 11.96 -14.84
CA VAL A 285 1.07 11.31 -15.49
C VAL A 285 1.76 12.24 -16.48
N GLU A 286 1.00 13.06 -17.22
CA GLU A 286 1.56 14.04 -18.16
C GLU A 286 2.47 15.06 -17.47
N ALA A 287 2.07 15.58 -16.31
CA ALA A 287 2.89 16.50 -15.52
C ALA A 287 4.16 15.83 -15.02
N PHE A 288 4.07 14.55 -14.65
CA PHE A 288 5.22 13.74 -14.27
C PHE A 288 6.17 13.51 -15.44
N GLU A 289 5.66 13.03 -16.57
CA GLU A 289 6.46 12.76 -17.77
C GLU A 289 7.15 14.05 -18.26
N LYS A 290 6.41 15.16 -18.28
CA LYS A 290 6.95 16.47 -18.63
C LYS A 290 8.07 16.89 -17.69
N ASN A 291 7.86 16.77 -16.39
CA ASN A 291 8.86 17.16 -15.40
C ASN A 291 10.08 16.24 -15.44
N HIS A 292 9.89 14.94 -15.67
CA HIS A 292 10.98 13.99 -15.82
C HIS A 292 11.84 14.28 -17.06
N VAL A 293 11.19 14.55 -18.20
CA VAL A 293 11.88 14.89 -19.46
C VAL A 293 12.58 16.25 -19.37
N GLU A 294 11.93 17.25 -18.79
CA GLU A 294 12.46 18.62 -18.71
C GLU A 294 13.53 18.78 -17.62
N ASN A 295 13.37 18.15 -16.49
CA ASN A 295 14.18 18.40 -15.29
C ASN A 295 15.01 17.21 -14.80
N GLY A 296 14.81 16.03 -15.36
CA GLY A 296 15.47 14.79 -14.93
C GLY A 296 15.12 14.41 -13.48
N ASP A 297 13.99 14.88 -12.96
CA ASP A 297 13.56 14.67 -11.59
C ASP A 297 12.44 13.62 -11.55
N LEU A 298 12.71 12.48 -10.92
CA LEU A 298 11.80 11.35 -10.77
C LEU A 298 10.89 11.47 -9.53
N SER A 299 11.01 12.53 -8.75
CA SER A 299 10.32 12.62 -7.47
C SER A 299 9.04 13.45 -7.55
N ILE A 300 7.91 12.82 -7.82
CA ILE A 300 6.60 13.40 -7.52
C ILE A 300 6.27 13.04 -6.08
N ALA A 301 6.13 13.99 -5.19
CA ALA A 301 5.75 13.67 -3.84
C ALA A 301 4.88 14.76 -3.21
N THR A 302 3.75 14.35 -2.68
CA THR A 302 3.12 15.04 -1.58
C THR A 302 3.47 14.28 -0.31
N SER A 303 3.71 14.97 0.76
CA SER A 303 4.03 14.36 2.04
C SER A 303 3.24 15.05 3.14
N GLY A 304 2.58 14.26 3.96
CA GLY A 304 1.85 14.78 5.11
C GLY A 304 1.80 13.79 6.24
N ASN A 305 1.44 14.25 7.42
CA ASN A 305 1.16 13.44 8.58
C ASN A 305 -0.15 13.92 9.20
N LEU A 306 -0.97 13.00 9.66
CA LEU A 306 -2.20 13.27 10.37
C LEU A 306 -2.16 12.58 11.72
N TYR A 307 -2.46 13.31 12.78
CA TYR A 307 -2.52 12.82 14.16
C TYR A 307 -3.85 13.25 14.80
N ILE A 308 -4.47 12.33 15.49
CA ILE A 308 -5.67 12.57 16.29
C ILE A 308 -5.41 11.99 17.67
N ARG A 309 -5.72 12.74 18.71
CA ARG A 309 -5.52 12.35 20.10
C ARG A 309 -6.56 12.97 21.03
N GLU A 310 -6.75 12.39 22.19
CA GLU A 310 -7.64 12.96 23.18
C GLU A 310 -7.17 14.36 23.60
N ALA A 311 -8.12 15.27 23.79
CA ALA A 311 -7.86 16.61 24.31
C ALA A 311 -7.63 16.57 25.82
N VAL A 312 -6.53 15.99 26.25
CA VAL A 312 -6.05 16.01 27.64
C VAL A 312 -4.93 17.03 27.79
N ALA A 313 -4.66 17.46 29.03
CA ALA A 313 -3.53 18.34 29.30
C ALA A 313 -2.26 17.77 28.67
N ARG A 314 -1.45 18.64 28.05
CA ARG A 314 -0.24 18.26 27.28
C ARG A 314 0.71 17.29 27.98
N GLU A 315 0.68 17.29 29.33
CA GLU A 315 1.49 16.43 30.18
C GLU A 315 1.07 14.95 30.15
N TYR A 316 -0.13 14.62 29.65
CA TYR A 316 -0.72 13.28 29.66
C TYR A 316 -1.18 12.81 28.28
N LEU A 317 -0.68 13.43 27.21
CA LEU A 317 -1.03 13.03 25.84
C LEU A 317 -0.51 11.62 25.57
N THR A 318 -1.35 10.64 25.87
CA THR A 318 -1.16 9.29 25.30
C THR A 318 -1.63 9.32 23.85
N ARG A 319 -0.91 8.66 22.98
CA ARG A 319 -1.38 8.37 21.62
C ARG A 319 -2.58 7.43 21.67
N ALA A 320 -3.73 7.94 22.08
CA ALA A 320 -5.00 7.29 21.81
C ALA A 320 -5.45 7.79 20.46
N GLY A 321 -4.90 7.29 19.37
CA GLY A 321 -5.37 7.72 18.09
C GLY A 321 -4.45 7.43 16.92
N LEU A 322 -4.97 7.73 15.79
CA LEU A 322 -4.45 7.48 14.49
C LEU A 322 -3.21 8.32 14.21
N GLY A 323 -2.06 7.67 14.10
CA GLY A 323 -0.88 8.27 13.48
C GLY A 323 -0.81 7.84 12.02
N ILE A 324 -1.42 8.60 11.14
CA ILE A 324 -1.33 8.34 9.70
C ILE A 324 -0.17 9.13 9.14
N ARG A 325 0.76 8.44 8.51
CA ARG A 325 1.77 9.07 7.70
C ARG A 325 1.37 8.99 6.23
N VAL A 326 0.93 10.11 5.70
CA VAL A 326 0.72 10.28 4.26
C VAL A 326 2.08 10.61 3.65
N SER A 327 2.66 9.67 2.95
CA SER A 327 3.84 9.90 2.14
C SER A 327 3.57 9.34 0.76
N ALA A 328 3.46 10.19 -0.21
CA ALA A 328 3.26 9.76 -1.57
C ALA A 328 4.35 10.37 -2.45
N ASN A 329 5.10 9.53 -3.11
CA ASN A 329 6.04 9.90 -4.16
C ASN A 329 5.41 9.53 -5.48
N GLY A 330 4.60 10.42 -6.08
CA GLY A 330 4.02 10.22 -7.42
C GLY A 330 3.25 8.92 -7.67
N VAL A 331 3.30 8.08 -6.69
CA VAL A 331 2.73 6.74 -6.65
C VAL A 331 2.17 6.62 -5.25
N VAL A 332 0.99 6.17 -5.12
CA VAL A 332 0.29 5.88 -3.87
C VAL A 332 1.26 5.26 -2.86
N ASN A 333 1.23 5.67 -1.63
CA ASN A 333 2.11 5.11 -0.62
C ASN A 333 1.72 3.65 -0.32
N PRO A 334 2.59 2.67 -0.56
CA PRO A 334 2.26 1.25 -0.33
C PRO A 334 1.98 0.92 1.13
N PHE A 335 2.17 1.86 2.05
CA PHE A 335 2.00 1.65 3.48
C PHE A 335 0.74 2.26 4.08
N SER A 336 -0.04 3.01 3.32
CA SER A 336 -1.22 3.70 3.83
C SER A 336 -2.39 3.77 2.87
N GLU A 337 -2.25 3.24 1.65
CA GLU A 337 -3.24 3.45 0.63
C GLU A 337 -3.24 2.35 -0.42
N VAL A 338 -4.37 1.71 -0.58
CA VAL A 338 -4.57 0.66 -1.58
C VAL A 338 -5.62 1.09 -2.60
N VAL A 339 -6.55 1.91 -2.20
CA VAL A 339 -7.64 2.36 -3.07
C VAL A 339 -7.75 3.88 -3.02
N SER A 340 -7.46 4.53 -4.14
CA SER A 340 -7.74 5.96 -4.27
C SER A 340 -9.24 6.24 -4.32
N CYS A 341 -9.67 7.46 -3.99
CA CYS A 341 -11.08 7.85 -4.06
C CYS A 341 -11.67 7.70 -5.46
N ALA A 342 -12.99 7.52 -5.53
CA ALA A 342 -13.72 7.36 -6.79
C ALA A 342 -13.54 8.54 -7.75
N ASP A 343 -13.28 9.73 -7.23
CA ASP A 343 -13.02 10.95 -7.98
C ASP A 343 -11.52 11.21 -8.29
N GLY A 344 -10.66 10.22 -8.04
CA GLY A 344 -9.24 10.26 -8.39
C GLY A 344 -8.32 10.90 -7.34
N TRP A 345 -8.80 11.19 -6.15
CA TRP A 345 -7.96 11.64 -5.05
C TRP A 345 -7.22 10.49 -4.41
N ASN A 346 -5.98 10.72 -4.02
CA ASN A 346 -5.28 9.81 -3.12
C ASN A 346 -5.91 9.87 -1.73
N ASN A 347 -6.03 8.73 -1.08
CA ASN A 347 -6.82 8.58 0.12
C ASN A 347 -6.03 7.85 1.21
N ALA A 348 -5.36 8.58 2.06
CA ALA A 348 -4.66 8.02 3.20
C ALA A 348 -5.49 8.22 4.47
N GLY A 349 -5.94 7.14 5.04
CA GLY A 349 -6.83 7.15 6.19
C GLY A 349 -6.59 6.01 7.17
N GLY A 350 -7.38 5.97 8.21
CA GLY A 350 -7.41 4.89 9.18
C GLY A 350 -8.53 5.07 10.19
N MET A 351 -8.80 3.99 10.91
CA MET A 351 -9.88 3.89 11.88
C MET A 351 -9.49 4.46 13.23
N VAL A 352 -10.39 5.25 13.82
CA VAL A 352 -10.25 5.82 15.16
C VAL A 352 -11.60 5.78 15.87
N TRP A 353 -11.58 5.41 17.15
CA TRP A 353 -12.76 5.47 17.99
C TRP A 353 -12.98 6.90 18.50
N LEU A 354 -14.15 7.49 18.19
CA LEU A 354 -14.57 8.78 18.71
C LEU A 354 -15.84 8.62 19.55
N GLU A 355 -15.95 9.44 20.62
CA GLU A 355 -17.14 9.57 21.44
C GLU A 355 -17.91 10.83 21.06
N ALA A 356 -19.20 10.72 20.89
CA ALA A 356 -20.07 11.84 20.54
C ALA A 356 -19.91 13.02 21.51
N GLY A 357 -19.75 14.22 20.97
CA GLY A 357 -19.61 15.46 21.74
C GLY A 357 -18.23 15.67 22.40
N LYS A 358 -17.33 14.69 22.33
CA LYS A 358 -15.96 14.83 22.85
C LYS A 358 -15.07 15.46 21.80
N LYS A 359 -14.27 16.46 22.19
CA LYS A 359 -13.29 17.10 21.30
C LYS A 359 -11.97 16.35 21.34
N TYR A 360 -11.47 15.97 20.18
CA TYR A 360 -10.17 15.33 19.97
C TYR A 360 -9.23 16.31 19.30
N GLU A 361 -8.02 16.45 19.80
CA GLU A 361 -7.02 17.27 19.16
C GLU A 361 -6.63 16.64 17.83
N ILE A 362 -6.71 17.41 16.75
CA ILE A 362 -6.31 17.02 15.42
C ILE A 362 -5.18 17.90 14.93
N TYR A 363 -4.15 17.26 14.41
CA TYR A 363 -3.01 17.91 13.79
C TYR A 363 -2.66 17.18 12.49
N PHE A 364 -2.43 17.94 11.42
CA PHE A 364 -1.84 17.39 10.21
C PHE A 364 -1.01 18.44 9.48
N ASN A 365 -0.05 17.97 8.73
CA ASN A 365 0.73 18.78 7.82
C ASN A 365 0.68 18.19 6.41
N HIS A 366 0.86 19.03 5.44
CA HIS A 366 0.96 18.62 4.06
C HIS A 366 1.89 19.55 3.27
N THR A 367 2.55 19.00 2.29
CA THR A 367 3.36 19.73 1.34
C THR A 367 3.33 19.06 -0.01
N CYS A 368 3.39 19.86 -1.08
CA CYS A 368 3.65 19.37 -2.41
C CYS A 368 5.12 19.63 -2.75
N ILE A 369 5.85 18.65 -3.22
CA ILE A 369 7.27 18.78 -3.58
C ILE A 369 7.42 19.55 -4.90
N TYR A 370 6.38 19.67 -5.70
CA TYR A 370 6.38 20.40 -6.96
C TYR A 370 5.88 21.83 -6.84
N LEU A 371 6.20 22.66 -7.84
CA LEU A 371 5.78 24.06 -7.98
C LEU A 371 4.28 24.20 -8.29
N GLU A 372 3.49 23.19 -8.01
CA GLU A 372 2.06 23.20 -8.25
C GLU A 372 1.27 23.52 -6.99
N PRO A 373 0.08 24.12 -7.13
CA PRO A 373 -0.84 24.29 -6.02
C PRO A 373 -1.14 22.97 -5.33
N LEU A 374 -1.28 23.01 -4.01
CA LEU A 374 -1.64 21.83 -3.22
C LEU A 374 -3.15 21.67 -3.22
N GLU A 375 -3.62 20.55 -3.74
CA GLU A 375 -5.00 20.10 -3.55
C GLU A 375 -5.04 19.11 -2.38
N VAL A 376 -5.82 19.44 -1.36
CA VAL A 376 -5.94 18.63 -0.13
C VAL A 376 -7.31 18.78 0.49
N ARG A 377 -7.87 17.69 1.00
CA ARG A 377 -9.09 17.69 1.80
C ARG A 377 -8.97 16.75 3.00
N LEU A 378 -9.64 17.10 4.08
CA LEU A 378 -9.80 16.27 5.26
C LEU A 378 -11.20 15.66 5.21
N ALA A 379 -11.27 14.33 5.16
CA ALA A 379 -12.52 13.61 5.03
C ALA A 379 -12.71 12.59 6.15
N TRP A 380 -13.93 12.17 6.34
CA TRP A 380 -14.28 11.10 7.26
C TRP A 380 -15.40 10.22 6.73
N THR A 381 -15.46 9.00 7.27
CA THR A 381 -16.62 8.13 7.22
C THR A 381 -17.07 7.88 8.65
N THR A 382 -18.30 8.26 8.98
CA THR A 382 -18.86 8.08 10.33
C THR A 382 -19.46 6.69 10.48
N PRO A 383 -19.73 6.22 11.72
CA PRO A 383 -20.41 4.93 11.95
C PRO A 383 -21.72 4.78 11.19
N SER A 384 -22.53 5.83 11.11
CA SER A 384 -23.80 5.79 10.37
C SER A 384 -23.61 5.70 8.87
N MET A 385 -22.58 6.34 8.32
CA MET A 385 -22.20 6.22 6.90
C MET A 385 -21.73 4.80 6.56
N THR A 386 -20.86 4.23 7.40
CA THR A 386 -20.42 2.82 7.25
C THR A 386 -21.60 1.86 7.26
N GLU A 387 -22.48 1.99 8.26
CA GLU A 387 -23.65 1.12 8.38
C GLU A 387 -24.63 1.28 7.20
N LYS A 388 -24.79 2.51 6.69
CA LYS A 388 -25.59 2.76 5.49
C LYS A 388 -24.98 2.08 4.27
N ALA A 389 -23.68 2.24 4.03
CA ALA A 389 -23.00 1.63 2.90
C ALA A 389 -23.11 0.09 2.93
N MET A 390 -22.95 -0.50 4.12
CA MET A 390 -23.13 -1.94 4.30
C MET A 390 -24.57 -2.40 4.04
N LYS A 391 -25.57 -1.67 4.52
CA LYS A 391 -26.98 -1.98 4.24
C LYS A 391 -27.28 -1.91 2.74
N ASP A 392 -26.79 -0.89 2.06
CA ASP A 392 -26.96 -0.73 0.61
C ASP A 392 -26.31 -1.92 -0.14
N ALA A 393 -25.14 -2.41 0.31
CA ALA A 393 -24.48 -3.58 -0.28
C ALA A 393 -25.26 -4.88 -0.04
N VAL A 394 -25.75 -5.08 1.18
CA VAL A 394 -26.59 -6.24 1.52
C VAL A 394 -27.86 -6.26 0.70
N GLU A 395 -28.49 -5.11 0.50
CA GLU A 395 -29.71 -5.02 -0.31
C GLU A 395 -29.43 -5.28 -1.80
N ALA A 396 -28.32 -4.75 -2.33
CA ALA A 396 -27.88 -5.06 -3.70
C ALA A 396 -27.62 -6.57 -3.88
N ALA A 397 -26.97 -7.20 -2.90
CA ALA A 397 -26.73 -8.64 -2.93
C ALA A 397 -28.02 -9.48 -2.92
N LYS A 398 -29.01 -9.11 -2.12
CA LYS A 398 -30.32 -9.80 -2.08
C LYS A 398 -31.07 -9.77 -3.40
N GLN A 399 -30.90 -8.68 -4.16
CA GLN A 399 -31.60 -8.48 -5.43
C GLN A 399 -30.87 -9.09 -6.63
N ALA A 400 -29.65 -9.60 -6.41
CA ALA A 400 -28.79 -10.15 -7.44
C ALA A 400 -28.84 -11.70 -7.47
N ASP A 401 -28.63 -12.25 -8.66
CA ASP A 401 -28.41 -13.69 -8.84
C ASP A 401 -27.01 -14.11 -8.40
N LEU A 402 -26.06 -13.16 -8.40
CA LEU A 402 -24.66 -13.34 -8.06
C LEU A 402 -24.12 -12.08 -7.37
N ALA A 403 -23.41 -12.24 -6.28
CA ALA A 403 -22.65 -11.17 -5.62
C ALA A 403 -21.13 -11.40 -5.81
N LEU A 404 -20.46 -10.40 -6.38
CA LEU A 404 -19.00 -10.35 -6.51
C LEU A 404 -18.44 -9.39 -5.46
N CYS A 405 -17.86 -9.92 -4.39
CA CYS A 405 -17.22 -9.15 -3.32
C CYS A 405 -15.74 -8.99 -3.61
N PHE A 406 -15.28 -7.74 -3.71
CA PHE A 406 -13.88 -7.39 -3.88
C PHE A 406 -13.26 -7.03 -2.53
N ALA A 407 -12.22 -7.73 -2.16
CA ALA A 407 -11.46 -7.48 -0.94
C ALA A 407 -9.96 -7.36 -1.23
N TRP A 408 -9.27 -6.70 -0.34
CA TRP A 408 -7.86 -6.42 -0.52
C TRP A 408 -7.11 -6.39 0.82
N HIS A 409 -5.80 -6.65 0.76
CA HIS A 409 -4.90 -6.58 1.90
C HIS A 409 -3.53 -6.07 1.48
N GLN A 410 -2.98 -5.14 2.27
CA GLN A 410 -1.60 -4.71 2.10
C GLN A 410 -0.64 -5.73 2.69
N SER A 411 0.27 -6.25 1.88
CA SER A 411 1.27 -7.26 2.29
C SER A 411 2.30 -6.80 3.34
N VAL A 412 2.13 -5.60 3.88
CA VAL A 412 3.08 -4.99 4.82
C VAL A 412 2.54 -4.92 6.25
N ASN A 413 1.32 -5.36 6.46
CA ASN A 413 0.77 -5.49 7.79
C ASN A 413 1.22 -6.81 8.39
N ASP A 414 1.86 -6.76 9.55
CA ASP A 414 2.19 -7.95 10.35
C ASP A 414 0.92 -8.68 10.86
N LYS A 415 -0.25 -8.33 10.33
CA LYS A 415 -1.56 -8.88 10.59
C LYS A 415 -2.03 -9.60 9.35
N MET A 416 -2.65 -10.72 9.51
CA MET A 416 -3.30 -11.49 8.43
C MET A 416 -4.78 -11.10 8.28
N GLU A 417 -5.17 -9.93 8.71
CA GLU A 417 -6.55 -9.46 8.69
C GLU A 417 -6.75 -8.57 7.47
N LEU A 418 -7.88 -8.68 6.82
CA LEU A 418 -8.29 -7.69 5.82
C LEU A 418 -8.44 -6.33 6.50
N GLU A 419 -8.16 -5.26 5.76
CA GLU A 419 -8.25 -3.91 6.29
C GLU A 419 -9.70 -3.49 6.51
N GLU A 420 -9.88 -2.60 7.47
CA GLU A 420 -11.14 -1.91 7.76
C GLU A 420 -12.28 -2.89 8.10
N ASN A 421 -13.42 -2.80 7.40
CA ASN A 421 -14.61 -3.58 7.69
C ASN A 421 -14.89 -4.70 6.66
N GLN A 422 -13.88 -5.07 5.89
CA GLN A 422 -14.06 -5.98 4.74
C GLN A 422 -14.55 -7.38 5.15
N ASP A 423 -14.03 -7.95 6.25
CA ASP A 423 -14.50 -9.25 6.74
C ASP A 423 -15.98 -9.20 7.10
N MET A 424 -16.43 -8.14 7.80
CA MET A 424 -17.83 -7.94 8.16
C MET A 424 -18.70 -7.73 6.93
N LEU A 425 -18.21 -7.02 5.91
CA LEU A 425 -18.92 -6.81 4.66
C LEU A 425 -19.16 -8.15 3.95
N ILE A 426 -18.11 -8.97 3.80
CA ILE A 426 -18.22 -10.28 3.13
C ILE A 426 -19.21 -11.18 3.87
N GLU A 427 -19.14 -11.26 5.21
CA GLU A 427 -20.06 -12.04 6.03
C GLU A 427 -21.52 -11.63 5.84
N ARG A 428 -21.79 -10.32 5.88
CA ARG A 428 -23.14 -9.80 5.69
C ARG A 428 -23.68 -10.03 4.27
N VAL A 429 -22.83 -9.91 3.26
CA VAL A 429 -23.18 -10.18 1.85
C VAL A 429 -23.42 -11.67 1.64
N ALA A 430 -22.56 -12.54 2.14
CA ALA A 430 -22.70 -14.00 2.03
C ALA A 430 -23.97 -14.49 2.73
N ALA A 431 -24.32 -13.92 3.89
CA ALA A 431 -25.59 -14.21 4.57
C ALA A 431 -26.82 -13.76 3.77
N ALA A 432 -26.67 -12.76 2.91
CA ALA A 432 -27.76 -12.22 2.09
C ALA A 432 -27.90 -12.91 0.73
N ASN A 433 -26.80 -13.42 0.17
CA ASN A 433 -26.77 -14.09 -1.13
C ASN A 433 -25.81 -15.29 -1.07
N ALA A 434 -26.36 -16.51 -1.12
CA ALA A 434 -25.58 -17.74 -1.10
C ALA A 434 -24.65 -17.89 -2.31
N ASN A 435 -24.90 -17.19 -3.41
CA ASN A 435 -24.02 -17.15 -4.59
C ASN A 435 -23.03 -16.01 -4.49
N THR A 436 -22.30 -15.94 -3.39
CA THR A 436 -21.23 -14.94 -3.19
C THR A 436 -19.89 -15.50 -3.63
N VAL A 437 -19.21 -14.73 -4.46
CA VAL A 437 -17.83 -14.96 -4.92
C VAL A 437 -16.95 -13.84 -4.36
N VAL A 438 -15.87 -14.19 -3.71
CA VAL A 438 -14.89 -13.23 -3.21
C VAL A 438 -13.68 -13.18 -4.14
N ILE A 439 -13.33 -11.98 -4.56
CA ILE A 439 -12.13 -11.68 -5.35
C ILE A 439 -11.14 -10.97 -4.42
N LEU A 440 -10.00 -11.60 -4.17
CA LEU A 440 -8.93 -11.07 -3.32
C LEU A 440 -7.85 -10.39 -4.16
N ASN A 441 -7.44 -9.21 -3.73
CA ASN A 441 -6.30 -8.47 -4.27
C ASN A 441 -5.32 -8.18 -3.13
N ASN A 442 -4.42 -9.11 -2.85
CA ASN A 442 -3.45 -9.04 -1.75
C ASN A 442 -2.07 -9.53 -2.17
N GLY A 443 -1.07 -9.24 -1.38
CA GLY A 443 0.31 -9.63 -1.68
C GLY A 443 0.82 -10.75 -0.79
N ASP A 444 0.05 -11.17 0.21
CA ASP A 444 0.43 -12.16 1.21
C ASP A 444 -0.80 -12.93 1.69
N ALA A 445 -0.61 -13.95 2.53
CA ALA A 445 -1.69 -14.71 3.11
C ALA A 445 -2.60 -13.84 3.99
N VAL A 446 -3.92 -14.04 3.86
CA VAL A 446 -4.93 -13.41 4.71
C VAL A 446 -5.77 -14.46 5.41
N ALA A 447 -6.23 -14.17 6.62
CA ALA A 447 -7.26 -14.94 7.29
C ALA A 447 -8.60 -14.74 6.59
N MET A 448 -9.38 -15.79 6.48
CA MET A 448 -10.66 -15.79 5.78
C MET A 448 -11.75 -16.39 6.68
N PRO A 449 -12.20 -15.68 7.73
CA PRO A 449 -13.20 -16.23 8.66
C PRO A 449 -14.51 -16.61 7.96
N TRP A 450 -14.82 -15.91 6.87
CA TRP A 450 -16.00 -16.10 6.01
C TRP A 450 -15.82 -17.19 4.94
N ARG A 451 -14.68 -17.88 4.86
CA ARG A 451 -14.35 -18.85 3.80
C ARG A 451 -15.46 -19.88 3.56
N ASP A 452 -16.05 -20.39 4.62
CA ASP A 452 -17.04 -21.47 4.53
C ASP A 452 -18.45 -20.95 4.18
N HIS A 453 -18.65 -19.62 4.19
CA HIS A 453 -19.92 -18.98 3.90
C HIS A 453 -20.06 -18.48 2.45
N VAL A 454 -19.00 -18.55 1.65
CA VAL A 454 -18.98 -18.10 0.26
C VAL A 454 -18.81 -19.25 -0.71
N LYS A 455 -19.35 -19.14 -1.93
CA LYS A 455 -19.30 -20.19 -2.94
C LYS A 455 -17.96 -20.34 -3.64
N ALA A 456 -17.27 -19.21 -3.89
CA ALA A 456 -15.97 -19.24 -4.53
C ALA A 456 -15.06 -18.14 -3.99
N ILE A 457 -13.75 -18.41 -4.07
CA ILE A 457 -12.69 -17.49 -3.69
C ILE A 457 -11.64 -17.51 -4.78
N LEU A 458 -11.39 -16.35 -5.37
CA LEU A 458 -10.41 -16.13 -6.41
C LEU A 458 -9.34 -15.17 -5.91
N GLU A 459 -8.10 -15.66 -5.78
CA GLU A 459 -6.93 -14.86 -5.43
C GLU A 459 -6.30 -14.30 -6.71
N MET A 460 -6.42 -13.00 -6.89
CA MET A 460 -5.89 -12.28 -8.05
C MET A 460 -4.55 -11.62 -7.78
N TRP A 461 -4.08 -11.67 -6.54
CA TRP A 461 -2.87 -10.99 -6.11
C TRP A 461 -2.92 -9.50 -6.43
N PHE A 462 -1.77 -8.90 -6.58
CA PHE A 462 -1.65 -7.56 -7.15
C PHE A 462 -1.56 -7.67 -8.67
N SER A 463 -2.69 -7.67 -9.28
CA SER A 463 -2.87 -8.00 -10.70
C SER A 463 -2.35 -6.95 -11.70
N GLY A 464 -1.86 -5.79 -11.22
CA GLY A 464 -1.23 -4.76 -12.07
C GLY A 464 -2.22 -3.98 -12.94
N GLN A 465 -1.71 -3.22 -13.91
CA GLN A 465 -2.51 -2.29 -14.72
C GLN A 465 -3.64 -2.93 -15.53
N GLU A 466 -3.50 -4.20 -15.92
CA GLU A 466 -4.51 -4.94 -16.69
C GLU A 466 -5.36 -5.87 -15.82
N GLY A 467 -5.31 -5.70 -14.51
CA GLY A 467 -5.93 -6.60 -13.55
C GLY A 467 -7.44 -6.70 -13.67
N ALA A 468 -8.12 -5.59 -14.01
CA ALA A 468 -9.57 -5.62 -14.21
C ALA A 468 -9.96 -6.50 -15.40
N LEU A 469 -9.25 -6.38 -16.54
CA LEU A 469 -9.46 -7.23 -17.71
C LEU A 469 -9.10 -8.69 -17.43
N ALA A 470 -7.97 -8.92 -16.75
CA ALA A 470 -7.55 -10.26 -16.37
C ALA A 470 -8.54 -10.93 -15.41
N THR A 471 -9.11 -10.17 -14.46
CA THR A 471 -10.14 -10.67 -13.55
C THR A 471 -11.39 -11.06 -14.32
N MET A 472 -11.82 -10.24 -15.29
CA MET A 472 -12.96 -10.57 -16.16
C MET A 472 -12.73 -11.85 -16.95
N ASP A 473 -11.53 -12.01 -17.56
CA ASP A 473 -11.17 -13.21 -18.32
C ASP A 473 -11.22 -14.49 -17.46
N VAL A 474 -10.84 -14.38 -16.18
CA VAL A 474 -10.94 -15.52 -15.27
C VAL A 474 -12.39 -15.75 -14.86
N LEU A 475 -13.13 -14.71 -14.50
CA LEU A 475 -14.53 -14.84 -14.07
C LEU A 475 -15.44 -15.44 -15.16
N ASP A 476 -15.25 -15.07 -16.43
CA ASP A 476 -16.06 -15.58 -17.54
C ASP A 476 -15.51 -16.87 -18.17
N GLY A 477 -14.33 -17.33 -17.73
CA GLY A 477 -13.70 -18.56 -18.20
C GLY A 477 -12.92 -18.42 -19.51
N SER A 478 -12.77 -17.22 -20.05
CA SER A 478 -11.87 -16.95 -21.19
C SER A 478 -10.42 -17.33 -20.86
N VAL A 479 -10.06 -17.24 -19.59
CA VAL A 479 -8.79 -17.72 -19.01
C VAL A 479 -9.07 -18.66 -17.86
N ASN A 480 -8.60 -19.90 -17.98
CA ASN A 480 -8.60 -20.84 -16.85
C ASN A 480 -7.50 -20.44 -15.85
N PRO A 481 -7.82 -20.25 -14.55
CA PRO A 481 -6.83 -19.96 -13.53
C PRO A 481 -5.83 -21.14 -13.43
N ALA A 482 -4.55 -20.80 -13.44
CA ALA A 482 -3.48 -21.81 -13.44
C ALA A 482 -2.46 -21.60 -12.31
N GLY A 483 -2.63 -20.53 -11.53
CA GLY A 483 -1.77 -20.21 -10.40
C GLY A 483 -1.81 -21.29 -9.31
N ARG A 484 -0.74 -21.34 -8.54
CA ARG A 484 -0.63 -22.17 -7.34
C ARG A 484 -0.04 -21.30 -6.24
N LEU A 485 -0.49 -21.50 -5.01
CA LEU A 485 0.01 -20.74 -3.88
C LEU A 485 1.52 -20.91 -3.72
N PRO A 486 2.29 -19.82 -3.76
CA PRO A 486 3.74 -19.85 -3.57
C PRO A 486 4.13 -19.91 -2.08
N VAL A 487 3.15 -19.82 -1.19
CA VAL A 487 3.30 -19.89 0.26
C VAL A 487 2.14 -20.68 0.87
N THR A 488 2.36 -21.23 2.06
CA THR A 488 1.29 -21.84 2.86
C THR A 488 0.43 -20.72 3.47
N PHE A 489 -0.89 -20.81 3.31
CA PHE A 489 -1.84 -19.91 3.98
C PHE A 489 -2.20 -20.51 5.34
N PRO A 490 -1.77 -19.91 6.46
CA PRO A 490 -2.12 -20.38 7.79
C PRO A 490 -3.59 -20.06 8.12
N GLN A 491 -4.16 -20.77 9.09
CA GLN A 491 -5.49 -20.44 9.60
C GLN A 491 -5.45 -19.18 10.48
N LYS A 492 -4.37 -18.99 11.21
CA LYS A 492 -4.12 -17.84 12.09
C LYS A 492 -2.64 -17.49 12.14
N LEU A 493 -2.35 -16.26 12.50
CA LEU A 493 -0.99 -15.73 12.53
C LEU A 493 -0.03 -16.53 13.42
N SER A 494 -0.52 -17.07 14.55
CA SER A 494 0.28 -17.90 15.48
C SER A 494 0.69 -19.27 14.92
N ASP A 495 0.17 -19.69 13.78
CA ASP A 495 0.56 -20.94 13.12
C ASP A 495 1.91 -20.81 12.41
N LEU A 496 2.38 -19.58 12.19
CA LEU A 496 3.67 -19.32 11.57
C LEU A 496 4.83 -19.53 12.56
N ALA A 497 5.92 -20.15 12.10
CA ALA A 497 7.13 -20.37 12.92
C ALA A 497 7.65 -19.09 13.57
N ALA A 498 7.65 -17.98 12.82
CA ALA A 498 8.07 -16.66 13.29
C ALA A 498 7.11 -16.01 14.30
N ARG A 499 5.90 -16.57 14.47
CA ARG A 499 4.86 -16.06 15.38
C ARG A 499 4.53 -17.05 16.51
N ASP A 500 5.34 -18.08 16.66
CA ASP A 500 5.26 -19.00 17.78
C ASP A 500 5.52 -18.26 19.09
N THR A 501 4.50 -18.19 19.94
CA THR A 501 4.57 -17.47 21.22
C THR A 501 5.56 -18.06 22.22
N LEU A 502 5.95 -19.33 22.03
CA LEU A 502 6.98 -19.99 22.82
C LEU A 502 8.39 -19.59 22.39
N HIS A 503 8.52 -18.97 21.23
CA HIS A 503 9.79 -18.61 20.61
C HIS A 503 9.81 -17.16 20.13
N PRO A 504 9.66 -16.19 21.05
CA PRO A 504 9.61 -14.77 20.71
C PRO A 504 10.92 -14.24 20.10
N GLU A 505 12.04 -14.96 20.27
CA GLU A 505 13.32 -14.63 19.67
C GLU A 505 13.35 -14.77 18.14
N ARG A 506 12.40 -15.50 17.54
CA ARG A 506 12.28 -15.67 16.09
C ARG A 506 11.77 -14.44 15.37
N TYR A 507 11.13 -13.55 16.12
CA TYR A 507 10.52 -12.35 15.57
C TYR A 507 11.33 -11.11 15.94
N ALA A 508 12.05 -10.55 14.95
CA ALA A 508 12.67 -9.25 15.10
C ALA A 508 11.69 -8.17 14.67
N LEU A 509 11.41 -7.25 15.56
CA LEU A 509 10.63 -6.08 15.24
C LEU A 509 11.40 -5.17 14.27
N SER A 510 11.04 -5.17 13.00
CA SER A 510 11.37 -4.06 12.13
C SER A 510 10.69 -2.82 12.70
N GLY A 511 11.39 -1.70 12.87
CA GLY A 511 11.02 -0.49 13.62
C GLY A 511 9.61 0.12 13.46
N ARG A 512 8.61 -0.70 13.15
CA ARG A 512 7.18 -0.38 12.99
C ARG A 512 6.30 -0.91 14.11
N ILE A 513 6.80 -1.85 14.92
CA ILE A 513 6.06 -2.38 16.08
C ILE A 513 6.73 -1.85 17.35
N SER A 514 5.93 -1.57 18.36
CA SER A 514 6.39 -1.05 19.64
C SER A 514 7.59 -1.84 20.16
N GLN A 515 8.72 -1.19 20.40
CA GLN A 515 9.93 -1.80 20.98
C GLN A 515 9.70 -2.44 22.36
N LYS A 516 8.51 -2.23 22.96
CA LYS A 516 8.18 -2.71 24.31
C LYS A 516 7.96 -4.23 24.36
N ASP A 517 7.62 -4.84 23.22
CA ASP A 517 7.22 -6.26 23.19
C ASP A 517 8.27 -7.19 22.61
N ALA A 518 9.43 -6.67 22.22
CA ALA A 518 10.50 -7.47 21.63
C ALA A 518 11.53 -7.91 22.67
N VAL A 519 11.79 -9.20 22.71
CA VAL A 519 12.91 -9.76 23.49
C VAL A 519 14.25 -9.26 22.94
N HIS A 520 14.34 -9.11 21.61
CA HIS A 520 15.52 -8.58 20.92
C HIS A 520 15.09 -7.65 19.77
N PRO A 521 14.95 -6.34 19.99
CA PRO A 521 14.32 -5.41 19.05
C PRO A 521 15.01 -5.31 17.67
N ASN A 522 16.25 -5.74 17.55
CA ASN A 522 17.04 -5.64 16.32
C ASN A 522 17.60 -6.98 15.82
N THR A 523 17.21 -8.10 16.42
CA THR A 523 17.77 -9.41 16.09
C THR A 523 16.69 -10.47 16.05
N ALA A 524 16.56 -11.18 14.93
CA ALA A 524 15.80 -12.41 14.84
C ALA A 524 16.76 -13.61 14.93
N VAL A 525 16.40 -14.60 15.72
CA VAL A 525 17.16 -15.84 15.85
C VAL A 525 16.29 -16.96 15.26
N PHE A 526 16.72 -17.53 14.14
CA PHE A 526 16.00 -18.58 13.43
C PHE A 526 16.19 -19.93 14.13
N THR A 527 15.61 -20.09 15.32
CA THR A 527 15.70 -21.33 16.11
C THR A 527 14.91 -22.49 15.53
N GLU A 528 13.99 -22.21 14.61
CA GLU A 528 13.28 -23.21 13.79
C GLU A 528 14.22 -23.90 12.78
N GLY A 529 15.38 -23.33 12.49
CA GLY A 529 16.37 -23.89 11.57
C GLY A 529 15.86 -23.95 10.14
N LEU A 530 15.74 -25.16 9.56
CA LEU A 530 15.26 -25.37 8.20
C LEU A 530 13.73 -25.52 8.10
N LEU A 531 13.02 -25.48 9.22
CA LEU A 531 11.56 -25.63 9.27
C LEU A 531 10.90 -24.29 8.92
N ASN A 532 10.84 -23.99 7.65
CA ASN A 532 10.21 -22.79 7.11
C ASN A 532 9.08 -23.14 6.15
N GLY A 533 8.01 -22.31 6.11
CA GLY A 533 6.85 -22.51 5.27
C GLY A 533 6.18 -23.87 5.53
N TYR A 534 5.84 -24.60 4.49
CA TYR A 534 5.13 -25.90 4.58
C TYR A 534 5.87 -26.94 5.46
N ARG A 535 7.22 -26.91 5.52
CA ARG A 535 7.98 -27.82 6.39
C ARG A 535 7.69 -27.63 7.87
N TRP A 536 7.41 -26.40 8.29
CA TRP A 536 6.99 -26.11 9.65
C TRP A 536 5.62 -26.71 9.95
N PHE A 537 4.68 -26.56 9.03
CA PHE A 537 3.32 -27.09 9.16
C PHE A 537 3.34 -28.61 9.23
N ASP A 538 4.11 -29.26 8.34
CA ASP A 538 4.27 -30.71 8.31
C ASP A 538 4.91 -31.25 9.61
N GLU A 539 6.01 -30.62 10.08
CA GLU A 539 6.72 -31.04 11.28
C GLU A 539 5.90 -30.86 12.57
N LYS A 540 5.06 -29.83 12.61
CA LYS A 540 4.24 -29.49 13.77
C LYS A 540 2.82 -30.06 13.71
N ASP A 541 2.49 -30.78 12.66
CA ASP A 541 1.14 -31.32 12.41
C ASP A 541 0.06 -30.21 12.49
N ILE A 542 0.37 -29.05 11.89
CA ILE A 542 -0.54 -27.90 11.81
C ILE A 542 -1.30 -27.97 10.49
N GLU A 543 -2.62 -28.09 10.54
CA GLU A 543 -3.46 -28.03 9.35
C GLU A 543 -3.53 -26.59 8.81
N PRO A 544 -3.02 -26.31 7.60
CA PRO A 544 -3.10 -24.97 7.02
C PRO A 544 -4.51 -24.69 6.49
N MET A 545 -4.84 -23.41 6.29
CA MET A 545 -6.05 -23.02 5.56
C MET A 545 -5.98 -23.49 4.11
N TYR A 546 -4.83 -23.23 3.46
CA TYR A 546 -4.47 -23.76 2.15
C TYR A 546 -2.97 -24.10 2.13
N PRO A 547 -2.59 -25.31 1.70
CA PRO A 547 -1.18 -25.69 1.67
C PRO A 547 -0.42 -25.01 0.53
N PHE A 548 0.89 -24.92 0.67
CA PHE A 548 1.79 -24.55 -0.43
C PHE A 548 1.49 -25.37 -1.69
N GLY A 549 1.43 -24.69 -2.84
CA GLY A 549 1.13 -25.33 -4.12
C GLY A 549 -0.35 -25.57 -4.39
N TYR A 550 -1.24 -25.17 -3.47
CA TYR A 550 -2.68 -25.31 -3.65
C TYR A 550 -3.20 -24.38 -4.75
N GLY A 551 -4.23 -24.86 -5.43
CA GLY A 551 -5.01 -24.10 -6.42
C GLY A 551 -5.89 -25.06 -7.22
N LEU A 552 -7.12 -24.65 -7.46
CA LEU A 552 -8.09 -25.34 -8.28
C LEU A 552 -7.97 -24.94 -9.76
N SER A 553 -8.74 -25.56 -10.60
CA SER A 553 -8.85 -25.26 -12.03
C SER A 553 -10.29 -25.48 -12.47
N TYR A 554 -10.74 -24.78 -13.49
CA TYR A 554 -12.02 -25.09 -14.14
C TYR A 554 -11.97 -26.44 -14.85
N THR A 555 -10.77 -26.85 -15.26
CA THR A 555 -10.55 -28.19 -15.83
C THR A 555 -10.49 -29.23 -14.72
N LYS A 556 -11.30 -30.26 -14.81
CA LYS A 556 -11.26 -31.41 -13.91
C LYS A 556 -10.34 -32.49 -14.49
N PHE A 557 -9.45 -33.02 -13.65
CA PHE A 557 -8.52 -34.07 -14.01
C PHE A 557 -8.92 -35.39 -13.30
N SER A 558 -8.91 -36.47 -14.04
CA SER A 558 -9.05 -37.82 -13.46
C SER A 558 -7.80 -38.63 -13.80
N TYR A 559 -7.30 -39.36 -12.81
CA TYR A 559 -6.16 -40.24 -12.96
C TYR A 559 -6.62 -41.67 -12.80
N SER A 560 -6.19 -42.57 -13.70
CA SER A 560 -6.54 -43.99 -13.66
C SER A 560 -5.38 -44.81 -14.19
N GLY A 561 -5.38 -46.10 -13.88
CA GLY A 561 -4.43 -47.06 -14.45
C GLY A 561 -3.00 -46.89 -13.91
N LEU A 562 -2.83 -46.51 -12.63
CA LEU A 562 -1.53 -46.59 -11.99
C LEU A 562 -1.08 -48.05 -11.90
N GLU A 563 -0.03 -48.38 -12.63
CA GLU A 563 0.69 -49.68 -12.54
C GLU A 563 2.00 -49.42 -11.79
N VAL A 564 2.27 -50.22 -10.74
CA VAL A 564 3.49 -50.14 -9.92
C VAL A 564 4.40 -51.30 -10.24
#